data_a142e5e59c8468b73b7e7476b6fb5465
#
_entry.id   a142e5e59c8468b73b7e7476b6fb5465
#
_cell.length_a   1.000
_cell.length_b   1.000
_cell.length_c   1.000
_cell.angle_alpha   90.00
_cell.angle_beta   90.00
_cell.angle_gamma   90.00
#
_symmetry.space_group_name_H-M   'P 1'
#
loop_
_entity.id
_entity.type
_entity.pdbx_description
1 polymer ?
#
loop_
_entity_poly.entity_id
_entity_poly.type
_entity_poly.pdbx_seq_one_letter_code
_entity_poly.pdbx_strand_id
1 'polypeptide(L)'
;KNIPRGLFSECRKITMMSLTGNYAEIKATDLRKLKNLRAVNTSKAIQGNLKEYCKNLKNNKITVSSEMKKFGKFLIENKKLIEYTGNSEVVKIPKGVKVIDDIVFRGENKIRKIVMPNTVRTIGKEAFDSCERLTEIKFSKKLTKIGDYAFSNCTRMKKYNLPKTVKSIGKCAFRWNYSLKTVNVPKKVKTIQFATFENCVNLKKVNMKSVTSIERRAFCGDKKLKKVKLNKKVKVGKKAFLFTKVKGQKTI
;
A
#
# COMPACT_ATOMS: atom_id res chain seq x y z
N LYS A 1 2.97 -31.06 -21.82
CA LYS A 1 3.72 -30.14 -22.70
C LYS A 1 4.70 -29.37 -21.82
N ASN A 2 5.98 -29.31 -22.21
CA ASN A 2 6.99 -28.52 -21.48
C ASN A 2 6.96 -27.08 -21.96
N ILE A 3 7.24 -26.14 -21.08
CA ILE A 3 7.44 -24.74 -21.46
C ILE A 3 8.76 -24.66 -22.23
N PRO A 4 8.80 -24.10 -23.44
CA PRO A 4 10.04 -23.97 -24.21
C PRO A 4 11.09 -23.16 -23.42
N ARG A 5 12.37 -23.61 -23.46
CA ARG A 5 13.47 -22.86 -22.88
C ARG A 5 13.55 -21.47 -23.48
N GLY A 6 13.63 -20.46 -22.63
CA GLY A 6 13.76 -19.08 -23.07
C GLY A 6 12.44 -18.35 -23.40
N LEU A 7 11.26 -19.01 -23.30
CA LEU A 7 9.97 -18.38 -23.58
C LEU A 7 9.77 -17.04 -22.84
N PHE A 8 10.36 -16.89 -21.66
CA PHE A 8 10.23 -15.70 -20.83
C PHE A 8 11.48 -14.82 -20.78
N SER A 9 12.48 -15.08 -21.65
CA SER A 9 13.77 -14.37 -21.60
C SER A 9 13.65 -12.84 -21.77
N GLU A 10 12.67 -12.40 -22.58
CA GLU A 10 12.41 -10.98 -22.86
C GLU A 10 11.22 -10.39 -22.10
N CYS A 11 10.53 -11.21 -21.31
CA CYS A 11 9.29 -10.81 -20.66
C CYS A 11 9.52 -10.08 -19.31
N ARG A 12 10.21 -8.94 -19.33
CA ARG A 12 10.55 -8.18 -18.10
C ARG A 12 9.38 -7.54 -17.38
N LYS A 13 8.21 -7.42 -18.04
CA LYS A 13 7.01 -6.73 -17.50
C LYS A 13 5.91 -7.66 -17.00
N ILE A 14 6.07 -8.98 -17.12
CA ILE A 14 5.05 -9.92 -16.66
C ILE A 14 4.97 -9.90 -15.14
N THR A 15 3.81 -9.55 -14.60
CA THR A 15 3.50 -9.55 -13.17
C THR A 15 2.67 -10.76 -12.76
N MET A 16 1.91 -11.34 -13.70
CA MET A 16 1.07 -12.50 -13.49
C MET A 16 1.14 -13.48 -14.65
N MET A 17 1.11 -14.75 -14.32
CA MET A 17 1.05 -15.84 -15.31
C MET A 17 -0.09 -16.81 -14.96
N SER A 18 -0.87 -17.21 -15.96
CA SER A 18 -1.86 -18.28 -15.82
C SER A 18 -1.43 -19.49 -16.66
N LEU A 19 -1.24 -20.59 -15.98
CA LEU A 19 -0.85 -21.86 -16.61
C LEU A 19 -2.09 -22.76 -16.66
N THR A 20 -2.87 -22.63 -17.74
CA THR A 20 -4.08 -23.40 -17.99
C THR A 20 -3.75 -24.54 -18.94
N GLY A 21 -3.52 -25.72 -18.42
CA GLY A 21 -3.24 -26.92 -19.23
C GLY A 21 -2.40 -27.96 -18.50
N ASN A 22 -2.23 -29.12 -19.11
CA ASN A 22 -1.38 -30.21 -18.59
C ASN A 22 0.10 -29.91 -18.94
N TYR A 23 0.76 -29.09 -18.15
CA TYR A 23 2.20 -28.90 -18.21
C TYR A 23 2.86 -29.87 -17.25
N ALA A 24 3.73 -30.73 -17.75
CA ALA A 24 4.37 -31.77 -16.94
C ALA A 24 5.42 -31.20 -15.99
N GLU A 25 6.09 -30.10 -16.34
CA GLU A 25 7.17 -29.53 -15.56
C GLU A 25 7.41 -28.06 -15.87
N ILE A 26 7.54 -27.24 -14.81
CA ILE A 26 8.00 -25.86 -14.90
C ILE A 26 9.24 -25.75 -14.02
N LYS A 27 10.37 -25.38 -14.63
CA LYS A 27 11.64 -25.24 -13.89
C LYS A 27 11.77 -23.87 -13.26
N ALA A 28 12.34 -23.79 -12.06
CA ALA A 28 12.63 -22.54 -11.37
C ALA A 28 13.46 -21.58 -12.24
N THR A 29 14.32 -22.12 -13.11
CA THR A 29 15.12 -21.36 -14.06
C THR A 29 14.29 -20.58 -15.06
N ASP A 30 13.08 -21.07 -15.40
CA ASP A 30 12.19 -20.41 -16.36
C ASP A 30 11.51 -19.19 -15.76
N LEU A 31 11.30 -19.18 -14.44
CA LEU A 31 10.68 -18.09 -13.72
C LEU A 31 11.69 -17.04 -13.20
N ARG A 32 12.96 -17.39 -13.04
CA ARG A 32 14.02 -16.49 -12.53
C ARG A 32 14.17 -15.20 -13.33
N LYS A 33 13.91 -15.23 -14.61
CA LYS A 33 14.02 -14.07 -15.52
C LYS A 33 12.85 -13.10 -15.37
N LEU A 34 11.75 -13.54 -14.80
CA LEU A 34 10.54 -12.75 -14.58
C LEU A 34 10.65 -11.93 -13.26
N LYS A 35 11.53 -10.94 -13.23
CA LYS A 35 11.82 -10.15 -12.01
C LYS A 35 10.59 -9.49 -11.38
N ASN A 36 9.55 -9.24 -12.16
CA ASN A 36 8.30 -8.61 -11.72
C ASN A 36 7.17 -9.59 -11.47
N LEU A 37 7.39 -10.89 -11.67
CA LEU A 37 6.37 -11.92 -11.44
C LEU A 37 5.97 -11.96 -9.96
N ARG A 38 4.67 -11.87 -9.68
CA ARG A 38 4.11 -11.85 -8.32
C ARG A 38 3.10 -12.95 -8.08
N ALA A 39 2.44 -13.40 -9.14
CA ALA A 39 1.40 -14.42 -9.03
C ALA A 39 1.44 -15.40 -10.19
N VAL A 40 1.31 -16.67 -9.87
CA VAL A 40 1.14 -17.75 -10.83
C VAL A 40 -0.14 -18.50 -10.51
N ASN A 41 -1.10 -18.47 -11.44
CA ASN A 41 -2.30 -19.31 -11.39
C ASN A 41 -2.04 -20.61 -12.12
N THR A 42 -2.30 -21.74 -11.48
CA THR A 42 -2.01 -23.06 -12.04
C THR A 42 -2.97 -24.11 -11.50
N SER A 43 -3.02 -25.28 -12.15
CA SER A 43 -3.77 -26.43 -11.64
C SER A 43 -3.19 -26.93 -10.31
N LYS A 44 -4.01 -27.60 -9.47
CA LYS A 44 -3.58 -28.17 -8.19
C LYS A 44 -2.38 -29.12 -8.33
N ALA A 45 -2.31 -29.87 -9.42
CA ALA A 45 -1.23 -30.84 -9.66
C ALA A 45 0.15 -30.19 -9.81
N ILE A 46 0.22 -28.97 -10.39
CA ILE A 46 1.49 -28.24 -10.61
C ILE A 46 1.84 -27.36 -9.39
N GLN A 47 0.88 -27.05 -8.54
CA GLN A 47 1.01 -26.11 -7.45
C GLN A 47 2.11 -26.48 -6.43
N GLY A 48 2.25 -27.77 -6.09
CA GLY A 48 3.25 -28.28 -5.13
C GLY A 48 4.68 -27.94 -5.56
N ASN A 49 5.04 -28.32 -6.76
CA ASN A 49 6.38 -28.09 -7.32
C ASN A 49 6.72 -26.61 -7.45
N LEU A 50 5.76 -25.78 -7.90
CA LEU A 50 5.97 -24.34 -8.04
C LEU A 50 6.11 -23.62 -6.69
N LYS A 51 5.39 -24.04 -5.63
CA LYS A 51 5.56 -23.48 -4.29
C LYS A 51 6.97 -23.68 -3.75
N GLU A 52 7.54 -24.85 -3.96
CA GLU A 52 8.89 -25.18 -3.55
C GLU A 52 9.92 -24.35 -4.32
N TYR A 53 9.78 -24.26 -5.64
CA TYR A 53 10.64 -23.44 -6.48
C TYR A 53 10.56 -21.95 -6.14
N CYS A 54 9.37 -21.42 -5.83
CA CYS A 54 9.19 -20.03 -5.48
C CYS A 54 9.78 -19.67 -4.10
N LYS A 55 9.83 -20.60 -3.13
CA LYS A 55 10.55 -20.42 -1.86
C LYS A 55 12.03 -20.13 -2.04
N ASN A 56 12.65 -20.71 -3.07
CA ASN A 56 14.08 -20.59 -3.36
C ASN A 56 14.46 -19.35 -4.16
N LEU A 57 13.47 -18.57 -4.64
CA LEU A 57 13.71 -17.29 -5.31
C LEU A 57 13.87 -16.19 -4.26
N LYS A 58 15.09 -15.93 -3.84
CA LYS A 58 15.50 -15.10 -2.67
C LYS A 58 14.86 -13.70 -2.55
N ASN A 59 14.17 -13.15 -3.56
CA ASN A 59 13.64 -11.79 -3.52
C ASN A 59 12.20 -11.61 -4.05
N ASN A 60 11.52 -12.65 -4.53
CA ASN A 60 10.18 -12.52 -5.10
C ASN A 60 9.19 -13.33 -4.26
N LYS A 61 8.31 -12.64 -3.53
CA LYS A 61 7.13 -13.26 -2.94
C LYS A 61 6.14 -13.60 -4.05
N ILE A 62 6.39 -14.69 -4.77
CA ILE A 62 5.48 -15.18 -5.81
C ILE A 62 4.37 -15.96 -5.13
N THR A 63 3.13 -15.56 -5.33
CA THR A 63 1.95 -16.29 -4.88
C THR A 63 1.60 -17.36 -5.92
N VAL A 64 1.59 -18.61 -5.51
CA VAL A 64 1.15 -19.75 -6.33
C VAL A 64 -0.16 -20.28 -5.79
N SER A 65 -1.24 -20.26 -6.58
CA SER A 65 -2.56 -20.68 -6.13
C SER A 65 -3.41 -21.27 -7.24
N SER A 66 -4.20 -22.28 -6.91
CA SER A 66 -5.32 -22.77 -7.73
C SER A 66 -6.64 -22.06 -7.42
N GLU A 67 -6.67 -21.20 -6.38
CA GLU A 67 -7.88 -20.52 -5.90
C GLU A 67 -7.95 -19.05 -6.33
N MET A 68 -7.06 -18.61 -7.22
CA MET A 68 -7.13 -17.27 -7.74
C MET A 68 -8.38 -17.06 -8.56
N LYS A 69 -9.19 -16.10 -8.15
CA LYS A 69 -10.41 -15.71 -8.85
C LYS A 69 -10.17 -14.40 -9.58
N LYS A 70 -10.34 -14.40 -10.90
CA LYS A 70 -10.34 -13.19 -11.70
C LYS A 70 -11.74 -12.57 -11.65
N PHE A 71 -11.86 -11.38 -11.07
CA PHE A 71 -13.07 -10.57 -11.11
C PHE A 71 -12.86 -9.38 -12.06
N GLY A 72 -13.09 -9.59 -13.34
CA GLY A 72 -12.81 -8.58 -14.36
C GLY A 72 -11.33 -8.17 -14.34
N LYS A 73 -11.06 -6.95 -13.85
CA LYS A 73 -9.72 -6.34 -13.77
C LYS A 73 -9.00 -6.60 -12.44
N PHE A 74 -9.52 -7.46 -11.57
CA PHE A 74 -8.98 -7.76 -10.25
C PHE A 74 -8.60 -9.22 -10.13
N LEU A 75 -7.42 -9.47 -9.58
CA LEU A 75 -6.98 -10.78 -9.15
C LEU A 75 -7.10 -10.88 -7.63
N ILE A 76 -7.88 -11.86 -7.16
CA ILE A 76 -8.17 -12.03 -5.74
C ILE A 76 -7.87 -13.46 -5.32
N GLU A 77 -7.07 -13.63 -4.26
CA GLU A 77 -6.78 -14.90 -3.62
C GLU A 77 -7.10 -14.83 -2.12
N ASN A 78 -7.83 -15.79 -1.57
CA ASN A 78 -8.12 -15.87 -0.14
C ASN A 78 -8.61 -14.54 0.47
N LYS A 79 -9.49 -13.82 -0.23
CA LYS A 79 -10.00 -12.48 0.15
C LYS A 79 -8.93 -11.39 0.15
N LYS A 80 -7.77 -11.63 -0.47
CA LYS A 80 -6.66 -10.71 -0.65
C LYS A 80 -6.63 -10.25 -2.11
N LEU A 81 -6.70 -8.95 -2.35
CA LEU A 81 -6.54 -8.36 -3.67
C LEU A 81 -5.05 -8.32 -3.98
N ILE A 82 -4.61 -9.07 -4.98
CA ILE A 82 -3.21 -9.25 -5.35
C ILE A 82 -2.80 -8.32 -6.47
N GLU A 83 -3.70 -8.12 -7.45
CA GLU A 83 -3.37 -7.34 -8.63
C GLU A 83 -4.60 -6.62 -9.18
N TYR A 84 -4.35 -5.46 -9.79
CA TYR A 84 -5.29 -4.69 -10.58
C TYR A 84 -4.70 -4.46 -11.99
N THR A 85 -5.41 -4.93 -13.03
CA THR A 85 -5.01 -4.79 -14.44
C THR A 85 -5.91 -3.82 -15.20
N GLY A 86 -6.62 -2.97 -14.49
CA GLY A 86 -7.58 -2.04 -15.07
C GLY A 86 -6.96 -0.70 -15.45
N ASN A 87 -7.78 0.12 -16.10
CA ASN A 87 -7.39 1.43 -16.59
C ASN A 87 -8.51 2.46 -16.32
N SER A 88 -9.16 2.36 -15.17
CA SER A 88 -10.34 3.17 -14.83
C SER A 88 -9.97 4.33 -13.91
N GLU A 89 -10.59 5.49 -14.10
CA GLU A 89 -10.44 6.62 -13.16
C GLU A 89 -11.12 6.35 -11.80
N VAL A 90 -12.20 5.58 -11.82
CA VAL A 90 -12.93 5.17 -10.60
C VAL A 90 -12.82 3.67 -10.41
N VAL A 91 -12.19 3.26 -9.33
CA VAL A 91 -11.99 1.85 -9.00
C VAL A 91 -12.85 1.47 -7.80
N LYS A 92 -13.79 0.56 -8.02
CA LYS A 92 -14.62 -0.05 -6.96
C LYS A 92 -14.04 -1.42 -6.63
N ILE A 93 -13.39 -1.57 -5.48
CA ILE A 93 -12.82 -2.84 -5.02
C ILE A 93 -13.95 -3.85 -4.77
N PRO A 94 -13.83 -5.10 -5.24
CA PRO A 94 -14.89 -6.11 -5.11
C PRO A 94 -15.29 -6.41 -3.66
N LYS A 95 -16.57 -6.76 -3.47
CA LYS A 95 -17.07 -7.22 -2.17
C LYS A 95 -16.32 -8.48 -1.73
N GLY A 96 -16.10 -8.65 -0.43
CA GLY A 96 -15.40 -9.81 0.13
C GLY A 96 -13.90 -9.62 0.30
N VAL A 97 -13.25 -8.67 -0.39
CA VAL A 97 -11.82 -8.35 -0.18
C VAL A 97 -11.61 -7.87 1.24
N LYS A 98 -10.69 -8.52 1.97
CA LYS A 98 -10.27 -8.15 3.33
C LYS A 98 -8.93 -7.44 3.37
N VAL A 99 -8.05 -7.74 2.43
CA VAL A 99 -6.69 -7.20 2.34
C VAL A 99 -6.45 -6.68 0.93
N ILE A 100 -5.96 -5.46 0.82
CA ILE A 100 -5.31 -4.95 -0.40
C ILE A 100 -3.83 -5.24 -0.19
N ASP A 101 -3.24 -6.05 -1.07
CA ASP A 101 -1.85 -6.47 -0.92
C ASP A 101 -0.86 -5.33 -1.15
N ASP A 102 0.42 -5.63 -0.94
CA ASP A 102 1.50 -4.70 -1.20
C ASP A 102 1.50 -4.31 -2.69
N ILE A 103 1.75 -3.05 -2.97
CA ILE A 103 1.97 -2.45 -4.30
C ILE A 103 0.86 -2.62 -5.36
N VAL A 104 -0.32 -3.12 -5.03
CA VAL A 104 -1.42 -3.43 -5.97
C VAL A 104 -1.78 -2.29 -6.92
N PHE A 105 -1.79 -1.05 -6.44
CA PHE A 105 -2.12 0.14 -7.23
C PHE A 105 -0.94 1.11 -7.36
N ARG A 106 0.28 0.66 -7.08
CA ARG A 106 1.47 1.53 -7.12
C ARG A 106 1.65 2.13 -8.52
N GLY A 107 1.77 3.45 -8.59
CA GLY A 107 1.99 4.18 -9.83
C GLY A 107 0.77 4.25 -10.77
N GLU A 108 -0.42 3.86 -10.29
CA GLU A 108 -1.65 3.91 -11.08
C GLU A 108 -2.14 5.33 -11.29
N ASN A 109 -1.53 6.03 -12.26
CA ASN A 109 -1.75 7.46 -12.52
C ASN A 109 -3.05 7.80 -13.25
N LYS A 110 -3.92 6.83 -13.58
CA LYS A 110 -5.27 7.10 -14.08
C LYS A 110 -6.30 7.18 -12.99
N ILE A 111 -6.06 6.54 -11.85
CA ILE A 111 -7.03 6.46 -10.75
C ILE A 111 -7.21 7.82 -10.08
N ARG A 112 -8.46 8.30 -10.06
CA ARG A 112 -8.88 9.51 -9.33
C ARG A 112 -9.65 9.17 -8.05
N LYS A 113 -10.37 8.02 -8.06
CA LYS A 113 -11.22 7.63 -6.94
C LYS A 113 -11.13 6.14 -6.65
N ILE A 114 -10.97 5.80 -5.38
CA ILE A 114 -11.04 4.43 -4.85
C ILE A 114 -12.25 4.29 -3.94
N VAL A 115 -13.04 3.23 -4.15
CA VAL A 115 -14.15 2.86 -3.26
C VAL A 115 -13.88 1.47 -2.68
N MET A 116 -13.64 1.41 -1.36
CA MET A 116 -13.41 0.16 -0.64
C MET A 116 -14.72 -0.38 -0.07
N PRO A 117 -14.99 -1.70 -0.20
CA PRO A 117 -16.10 -2.33 0.50
C PRO A 117 -15.82 -2.37 2.01
N ASN A 118 -16.87 -2.47 2.82
CA ASN A 118 -16.72 -2.53 4.29
C ASN A 118 -16.09 -3.83 4.83
N THR A 119 -15.59 -4.69 3.94
CA THR A 119 -14.83 -5.90 4.30
C THR A 119 -13.34 -5.67 4.41
N VAL A 120 -12.78 -4.61 3.78
CA VAL A 120 -11.33 -4.32 3.82
C VAL A 120 -10.91 -3.93 5.24
N ARG A 121 -9.88 -4.61 5.74
CA ARG A 121 -9.27 -4.41 7.06
C ARG A 121 -7.83 -3.90 6.99
N THR A 122 -7.13 -4.26 5.93
CA THR A 122 -5.69 -3.96 5.77
C THR A 122 -5.40 -3.41 4.39
N ILE A 123 -4.58 -2.37 4.36
CA ILE A 123 -3.93 -1.83 3.17
C ILE A 123 -2.44 -2.16 3.32
N GLY A 124 -1.86 -2.82 2.33
CA GLY A 124 -0.48 -3.29 2.30
C GLY A 124 0.54 -2.16 2.12
N LYS A 125 1.81 -2.56 2.14
CA LYS A 125 2.94 -1.66 1.89
C LYS A 125 2.87 -1.13 0.46
N GLU A 126 3.10 0.18 0.28
CA GLU A 126 3.13 0.84 -1.04
C GLU A 126 1.87 0.60 -1.90
N ALA A 127 0.75 0.17 -1.30
CA ALA A 127 -0.44 -0.27 -2.06
C ALA A 127 -1.00 0.80 -3.00
N PHE A 128 -0.86 2.08 -2.68
CA PHE A 128 -1.26 3.24 -3.49
C PHE A 128 -0.11 4.25 -3.62
N ASP A 129 1.15 3.81 -3.43
CA ASP A 129 2.30 4.71 -3.61
C ASP A 129 2.31 5.27 -5.03
N SER A 130 2.60 6.56 -5.14
CA SER A 130 2.67 7.28 -6.42
C SER A 130 1.38 7.25 -7.26
N CYS A 131 0.20 7.12 -6.61
CA CYS A 131 -1.08 7.38 -7.25
C CYS A 131 -1.31 8.91 -7.35
N GLU A 132 -0.54 9.59 -8.19
CA GLU A 132 -0.45 11.06 -8.19
C GLU A 132 -1.78 11.76 -8.54
N ARG A 133 -2.64 11.14 -9.33
CA ARG A 133 -3.95 11.69 -9.72
C ARG A 133 -5.08 11.36 -8.75
N LEU A 134 -4.81 10.57 -7.71
CA LEU A 134 -5.81 10.21 -6.71
C LEU A 134 -6.27 11.44 -5.92
N THR A 135 -7.59 11.69 -5.90
CA THR A 135 -8.21 12.83 -5.22
C THR A 135 -9.22 12.42 -4.16
N GLU A 136 -9.77 11.20 -4.26
CA GLU A 136 -10.82 10.72 -3.37
C GLU A 136 -10.62 9.25 -3.00
N ILE A 137 -10.80 8.95 -1.69
CA ILE A 137 -10.85 7.57 -1.20
C ILE A 137 -12.06 7.43 -0.27
N LYS A 138 -12.96 6.49 -0.61
CA LYS A 138 -13.98 6.00 0.31
C LYS A 138 -13.41 4.77 1.02
N PHE A 139 -12.90 4.96 2.24
CA PHE A 139 -12.35 3.89 3.05
C PHE A 139 -13.42 2.92 3.56
N SER A 140 -13.01 1.68 3.82
CA SER A 140 -13.80 0.71 4.59
C SER A 140 -14.01 1.20 6.03
N LYS A 141 -15.23 1.14 6.54
CA LYS A 141 -15.52 1.42 7.96
C LYS A 141 -14.84 0.42 8.93
N LYS A 142 -14.36 -0.71 8.42
CA LYS A 142 -13.64 -1.76 9.18
C LYS A 142 -12.13 -1.74 8.99
N LEU A 143 -11.56 -0.73 8.32
CA LEU A 143 -10.11 -0.60 8.12
C LEU A 143 -9.40 -0.45 9.47
N THR A 144 -8.37 -1.25 9.70
CA THR A 144 -7.58 -1.26 10.96
C THR A 144 -6.11 -0.95 10.75
N LYS A 145 -5.55 -1.28 9.59
CA LYS A 145 -4.12 -1.14 9.30
C LYS A 145 -3.87 -0.47 7.95
N ILE A 146 -2.98 0.50 7.94
CA ILE A 146 -2.40 1.15 6.75
C ILE A 146 -0.91 0.84 6.78
N GLY A 147 -0.38 0.24 5.72
CA GLY A 147 1.02 -0.19 5.59
C GLY A 147 2.00 0.95 5.40
N ASP A 148 3.29 0.60 5.37
CA ASP A 148 4.37 1.54 5.10
C ASP A 148 4.25 2.07 3.66
N TYR A 149 4.49 3.37 3.46
CA TYR A 149 4.38 4.05 2.17
C TYR A 149 3.03 3.89 1.46
N ALA A 150 1.98 3.42 2.13
CA ALA A 150 0.73 3.00 1.49
C ALA A 150 0.08 4.09 0.61
N PHE A 151 0.24 5.35 0.94
CA PHE A 151 -0.25 6.52 0.19
C PHE A 151 0.86 7.57 0.00
N SER A 152 2.12 7.14 -0.03
CA SER A 152 3.24 8.04 -0.34
C SER A 152 3.04 8.62 -1.73
N ASN A 153 3.44 9.89 -1.92
CA ASN A 153 3.37 10.59 -3.20
C ASN A 153 1.97 10.63 -3.89
N CYS A 154 0.87 10.58 -3.09
CA CYS A 154 -0.48 10.86 -3.60
C CYS A 154 -0.68 12.40 -3.65
N THR A 155 -0.01 13.08 -4.57
CA THR A 155 0.22 14.53 -4.55
C THR A 155 -1.05 15.38 -4.62
N ARG A 156 -2.15 14.86 -5.16
CA ARG A 156 -3.43 15.58 -5.32
C ARG A 156 -4.43 15.36 -4.19
N MET A 157 -4.15 14.46 -3.24
CA MET A 157 -5.02 14.22 -2.09
C MET A 157 -5.05 15.42 -1.14
N LYS A 158 -6.21 16.08 -1.03
CA LYS A 158 -6.38 17.25 -0.14
C LYS A 158 -6.74 16.84 1.29
N LYS A 159 -7.34 15.67 1.48
CA LYS A 159 -7.84 15.17 2.78
C LYS A 159 -7.96 13.65 2.78
N TYR A 160 -7.63 13.03 3.89
CA TYR A 160 -7.92 11.62 4.19
C TYR A 160 -8.96 11.52 5.29
N ASN A 161 -10.15 10.98 4.99
CA ASN A 161 -11.20 10.71 5.97
C ASN A 161 -10.96 9.35 6.61
N LEU A 162 -9.92 9.24 7.44
CA LEU A 162 -9.52 7.99 8.08
C LEU A 162 -10.61 7.46 9.03
N PRO A 163 -11.02 6.19 8.93
CA PRO A 163 -12.03 5.60 9.82
C PRO A 163 -11.55 5.54 11.28
N LYS A 164 -12.48 5.66 12.22
CA LYS A 164 -12.20 5.57 13.68
C LYS A 164 -11.62 4.20 14.10
N THR A 165 -11.76 3.18 13.25
CA THR A 165 -11.28 1.82 13.46
C THR A 165 -9.79 1.64 13.23
N VAL A 166 -9.11 2.56 12.52
CA VAL A 166 -7.67 2.48 12.24
C VAL A 166 -6.88 2.50 13.55
N LYS A 167 -6.01 1.49 13.71
CA LYS A 167 -5.15 1.27 14.87
C LYS A 167 -3.68 1.58 14.57
N SER A 168 -3.24 1.38 13.33
CA SER A 168 -1.85 1.60 12.90
C SER A 168 -1.74 2.25 11.54
N ILE A 169 -0.77 3.15 11.43
CA ILE A 169 -0.36 3.84 10.21
C ILE A 169 1.14 3.63 10.10
N GLY A 170 1.60 3.11 8.99
CA GLY A 170 2.99 2.73 8.76
C GLY A 170 3.92 3.91 8.53
N LYS A 171 5.23 3.59 8.42
CA LYS A 171 6.29 4.54 8.10
C LYS A 171 6.04 5.15 6.73
N CYS A 172 6.29 6.45 6.59
CA CYS A 172 6.15 7.19 5.34
C CYS A 172 4.77 7.04 4.67
N ALA A 173 3.72 6.61 5.39
CA ALA A 173 2.43 6.23 4.80
C ALA A 173 1.76 7.34 4.00
N PHE A 174 2.00 8.60 4.33
CA PHE A 174 1.47 9.79 3.65
C PHE A 174 2.57 10.78 3.26
N ARG A 175 3.82 10.32 3.14
CA ARG A 175 4.95 11.14 2.73
C ARG A 175 4.70 11.79 1.37
N TRP A 176 5.17 13.04 1.15
CA TRP A 176 5.06 13.77 -0.12
C TRP A 176 3.63 14.02 -0.63
N ASN A 177 2.65 14.08 0.27
CA ASN A 177 1.28 14.46 -0.06
C ASN A 177 1.16 16.00 -0.13
N TYR A 178 1.65 16.59 -1.19
CA TYR A 178 1.80 18.05 -1.31
C TYR A 178 0.49 18.83 -1.18
N SER A 179 -0.65 18.28 -1.59
CA SER A 179 -1.95 18.94 -1.50
C SER A 179 -2.66 18.76 -0.16
N LEU A 180 -2.15 17.91 0.74
CA LEU A 180 -2.78 17.58 2.02
C LEU A 180 -2.85 18.82 2.93
N LYS A 181 -4.08 19.20 3.36
CA LYS A 181 -4.30 20.41 4.16
C LYS A 181 -4.50 20.14 5.63
N THR A 182 -5.21 19.06 5.97
CA THR A 182 -5.57 18.73 7.36
C THR A 182 -5.56 17.22 7.57
N VAL A 183 -5.17 16.80 8.79
CA VAL A 183 -5.23 15.41 9.21
C VAL A 183 -5.90 15.29 10.57
N ASN A 184 -6.88 14.38 10.68
CA ASN A 184 -7.43 13.92 11.94
C ASN A 184 -6.94 12.48 12.17
N VAL A 185 -6.01 12.30 13.08
CA VAL A 185 -5.49 10.98 13.45
C VAL A 185 -6.53 10.24 14.28
N PRO A 186 -6.91 9.01 13.93
CA PRO A 186 -7.89 8.23 14.68
C PRO A 186 -7.44 7.96 16.12
N LYS A 187 -8.38 7.95 17.07
CA LYS A 187 -8.08 7.83 18.52
C LYS A 187 -7.31 6.56 18.90
N LYS A 188 -7.43 5.50 18.11
CA LYS A 188 -6.74 4.20 18.33
C LYS A 188 -5.28 4.21 17.89
N VAL A 189 -4.85 5.17 17.06
CA VAL A 189 -3.45 5.34 16.66
C VAL A 189 -2.70 6.02 17.80
N LYS A 190 -1.70 5.35 18.35
CA LYS A 190 -0.88 5.83 19.47
C LYS A 190 0.49 6.34 19.04
N THR A 191 0.98 5.89 17.90
CA THR A 191 2.29 6.30 17.37
C THR A 191 2.14 6.86 15.96
N ILE A 192 2.74 8.03 15.73
CA ILE A 192 3.04 8.52 14.38
C ILE A 192 4.45 8.06 14.05
N GLN A 193 4.54 7.16 13.10
CA GLN A 193 5.78 6.48 12.73
C GLN A 193 6.75 7.40 11.97
N PHE A 194 7.96 6.87 11.71
CA PHE A 194 9.01 7.57 10.97
C PHE A 194 8.46 8.19 9.67
N ALA A 195 8.70 9.50 9.49
CA ALA A 195 8.39 10.24 8.28
C ALA A 195 6.94 10.09 7.76
N THR A 196 5.96 9.72 8.60
CA THR A 196 4.59 9.40 8.18
C THR A 196 3.96 10.49 7.32
N PHE A 197 4.18 11.77 7.66
CA PHE A 197 3.66 12.95 6.93
C PHE A 197 4.78 13.84 6.37
N GLU A 198 6.00 13.34 6.29
CA GLU A 198 7.14 14.13 5.82
C GLU A 198 6.87 14.79 4.47
N ASN A 199 7.19 16.08 4.35
CA ASN A 199 7.00 16.90 3.14
C ASN A 199 5.55 17.04 2.66
N CYS A 200 4.57 17.01 3.56
CA CYS A 200 3.21 17.46 3.27
C CYS A 200 3.15 19.01 3.33
N VAL A 201 3.82 19.68 2.40
CA VAL A 201 4.15 21.12 2.46
C VAL A 201 2.96 22.05 2.64
N ASN A 202 1.74 21.62 2.28
CA ASN A 202 0.50 22.37 2.45
C ASN A 202 -0.29 21.98 3.71
N LEU A 203 0.22 21.05 4.52
CA LEU A 203 -0.43 20.65 5.77
C LEU A 203 -0.42 21.80 6.77
N LYS A 204 -1.62 22.25 7.19
CA LYS A 204 -1.80 23.41 8.09
C LYS A 204 -2.14 23.01 9.53
N LYS A 205 -2.87 21.89 9.69
CA LYS A 205 -3.45 21.46 10.96
C LYS A 205 -3.45 19.95 11.11
N VAL A 206 -2.99 19.47 12.26
CA VAL A 206 -3.08 18.06 12.66
C VAL A 206 -3.77 17.95 14.02
N ASN A 207 -4.75 17.05 14.11
CA ASN A 207 -5.41 16.69 15.36
C ASN A 207 -5.02 15.26 15.74
N MET A 208 -4.24 15.09 16.80
CA MET A 208 -3.73 13.80 17.26
C MET A 208 -3.67 13.70 18.81
N LYS A 209 -4.75 14.11 19.46
CA LYS A 209 -4.85 14.17 20.94
C LYS A 209 -4.58 12.84 21.65
N SER A 210 -4.75 11.70 20.98
CA SER A 210 -4.58 10.35 21.55
C SER A 210 -3.21 9.74 21.26
N VAL A 211 -2.36 10.44 20.48
CA VAL A 211 -1.01 9.99 20.14
C VAL A 211 -0.10 10.18 21.36
N THR A 212 0.69 9.17 21.68
CA THR A 212 1.64 9.17 22.80
C THR A 212 3.10 9.19 22.34
N SER A 213 3.34 8.87 21.06
CA SER A 213 4.69 8.88 20.47
C SER A 213 4.66 9.43 19.04
N ILE A 214 5.62 10.28 18.73
CA ILE A 214 5.87 10.81 17.38
C ILE A 214 7.32 10.50 17.05
N GLU A 215 7.53 9.70 16.02
CA GLU A 215 8.88 9.28 15.64
C GLU A 215 9.62 10.36 14.84
N ARG A 216 10.92 10.06 14.60
CA ARG A 216 11.82 10.94 13.86
C ARG A 216 11.23 11.34 12.51
N ARG A 217 11.36 12.63 12.14
CA ARG A 217 10.93 13.23 10.87
C ARG A 217 9.43 13.12 10.55
N ALA A 218 8.58 12.74 11.49
CA ALA A 218 7.16 12.45 11.25
C ALA A 218 6.40 13.57 10.50
N PHE A 219 6.77 14.84 10.71
CA PHE A 219 6.22 16.03 10.05
C PHE A 219 7.33 16.94 9.49
N CYS A 220 8.52 16.41 9.25
CA CYS A 220 9.65 17.17 8.72
C CYS A 220 9.30 17.76 7.35
N GLY A 221 9.57 19.04 7.13
CA GLY A 221 9.30 19.70 5.85
C GLY A 221 7.85 20.15 5.62
N ASP A 222 6.99 20.03 6.63
CA ASP A 222 5.60 20.50 6.55
C ASP A 222 5.53 22.01 6.77
N LYS A 223 6.02 22.78 5.78
CA LYS A 223 6.30 24.23 5.86
C LYS A 223 5.13 25.09 6.31
N LYS A 224 3.87 24.63 6.11
CA LYS A 224 2.66 25.38 6.52
C LYS A 224 2.03 24.87 7.81
N LEU A 225 2.60 23.86 8.48
CA LEU A 225 2.04 23.32 9.71
C LEU A 225 2.23 24.29 10.87
N LYS A 226 1.11 24.82 11.37
CA LYS A 226 1.08 25.80 12.46
C LYS A 226 0.33 25.28 13.70
N LYS A 227 -0.72 24.48 13.50
CA LYS A 227 -1.65 24.05 14.56
C LYS A 227 -1.56 22.53 14.75
N VAL A 228 -1.02 22.12 15.87
CA VAL A 228 -0.92 20.73 16.29
C VAL A 228 -1.59 20.56 17.64
N LYS A 229 -2.59 19.67 17.72
CA LYS A 229 -3.23 19.31 18.99
C LYS A 229 -2.62 18.02 19.50
N LEU A 230 -1.74 18.11 20.47
CA LEU A 230 -1.00 17.01 21.09
C LEU A 230 -1.62 16.56 22.41
N ASN A 231 -1.26 15.36 22.85
CA ASN A 231 -1.33 14.94 24.24
C ASN A 231 -0.22 15.63 25.03
N LYS A 232 -0.49 16.03 26.28
CA LYS A 232 0.50 16.69 27.16
C LYS A 232 1.75 15.81 27.43
N LYS A 233 1.60 14.48 27.43
CA LYS A 233 2.67 13.50 27.71
C LYS A 233 3.24 12.84 26.45
N VAL A 234 3.14 13.48 25.27
CA VAL A 234 3.66 12.90 24.03
C VAL A 234 5.18 12.89 23.99
N LYS A 235 5.77 11.74 23.60
CA LYS A 235 7.20 11.64 23.29
C LYS A 235 7.42 12.08 21.84
N VAL A 236 8.37 13.00 21.63
CA VAL A 236 8.65 13.57 20.30
C VAL A 236 10.07 13.19 19.88
N GLY A 237 10.19 12.52 18.76
CA GLY A 237 11.47 12.08 18.21
C GLY A 237 12.24 13.20 17.49
N LYS A 238 13.54 12.95 17.27
CA LYS A 238 14.47 13.89 16.60
C LYS A 238 13.90 14.43 15.28
N LYS A 239 14.00 15.73 15.05
CA LYS A 239 13.58 16.40 13.80
C LYS A 239 12.12 16.13 13.40
N ALA A 240 11.25 15.72 14.34
CA ALA A 240 9.85 15.38 14.05
C ALA A 240 9.09 16.55 13.40
N PHE A 241 9.36 17.79 13.81
CA PHE A 241 8.74 19.01 13.29
C PHE A 241 9.74 19.97 12.64
N LEU A 242 10.88 19.45 12.16
CA LEU A 242 11.89 20.27 11.50
C LEU A 242 11.29 20.94 10.24
N PHE A 243 11.58 22.21 10.02
CA PHE A 243 11.03 23.02 8.93
C PHE A 243 9.50 23.17 8.94
N THR A 244 8.90 23.16 10.13
CA THR A 244 7.50 23.52 10.33
C THR A 244 7.36 24.91 10.96
N LYS A 245 6.10 25.41 11.11
CA LYS A 245 5.78 26.64 11.83
C LYS A 245 5.18 26.37 13.22
N VAL A 246 5.36 25.19 13.77
CA VAL A 246 4.88 24.82 15.11
C VAL A 246 5.77 25.47 16.16
N LYS A 247 5.18 26.36 17.00
CA LYS A 247 5.90 27.04 18.09
C LYS A 247 5.94 26.18 19.35
N GLY A 248 7.02 26.32 20.16
CA GLY A 248 7.10 25.75 21.52
C GLY A 248 7.42 24.25 21.60
N GLN A 249 7.85 23.61 20.52
CA GLN A 249 8.36 22.24 20.58
C GLN A 249 9.88 22.27 20.60
N LYS A 250 10.46 21.88 21.75
CA LYS A 250 11.90 21.60 21.83
C LYS A 250 12.25 20.55 20.80
N THR A 251 13.00 20.92 19.77
CA THR A 251 13.73 19.97 18.92
C THR A 251 14.77 19.31 19.81
N ILE A 252 14.51 18.10 20.26
CA ILE A 252 15.52 17.24 20.89
C ILE A 252 16.26 16.52 19.78
#